data_ae6b71d09f356dba4362617c0358c0ba
#
_entry.id   ae6b71d09f356dba4362617c0358c0ba
#
_cell.length_a   1.000
_cell.length_b   1.000
_cell.length_c   1.000
_cell.angle_alpha   90.00
_cell.angle_beta   90.00
_cell.angle_gamma   90.00
#
_symmetry.space_group_name_H-M   'P 1'
#
loop_
_entity.id
_entity.type
_entity.pdbx_description
1 polymer ?
#
loop_
_entity_poly.entity_id
_entity_poly.type
_entity_poly.pdbx_seq_one_letter_code
_entity_poly.pdbx_strand_id
1 'polypeptide(L)'
;AAEIALVTDVGTIDDESFNQACWEGVKAYAEANGKTYQYYQPGADSTDERLNSIDQAVSEGAKVIVCPGYLFGETVAQAQELYPDVDIIAVDVSAGDLGGVDAQQNLYCAVFGEEQAGYLAGYAVVKDGYTKLGFLGGMAVPAVQRYGYGFVQGANAAAVELGTPIEINYTYGGQFYGDANITAKMEGWYTTGTEIVFACGGGIYTSAVEAAVKSKAYVVGVDVDQHYIGEKAIAENGYNPFVTSAMKGLKEATVSALGKFFD
;
A
#
# COMPACT_ATOMS: atom_id res chain seq x y z
N ALA A 1 -2.38 -25.43 -12.60
CA ALA A 1 -1.47 -25.43 -11.43
C ALA A 1 -0.46 -24.30 -11.62
N ALA A 2 -0.42 -23.37 -10.69
CA ALA A 2 0.53 -22.26 -10.70
C ALA A 2 1.64 -22.51 -9.69
N GLU A 3 2.90 -22.29 -10.10
CA GLU A 3 4.06 -22.45 -9.19
C GLU A 3 4.17 -21.29 -8.21
N ILE A 4 3.73 -20.09 -8.61
CA ILE A 4 3.74 -18.89 -7.80
C ILE A 4 2.30 -18.42 -7.61
N ALA A 5 1.89 -18.24 -6.36
CA ALA A 5 0.60 -17.68 -6.01
C ALA A 5 0.77 -16.33 -5.30
N LEU A 6 -0.20 -15.44 -5.48
CA LEU A 6 -0.38 -14.29 -4.62
C LEU A 6 -1.77 -14.36 -4.01
N VAL A 7 -1.88 -14.16 -2.72
CA VAL A 7 -3.16 -14.03 -2.02
C VAL A 7 -3.33 -12.58 -1.61
N THR A 8 -4.35 -11.89 -2.13
CA THR A 8 -4.57 -10.48 -1.78
C THR A 8 -4.98 -10.32 -0.32
N ASP A 9 -4.75 -9.15 0.25
CA ASP A 9 -5.36 -8.77 1.54
C ASP A 9 -6.86 -8.43 1.35
N VAL A 10 -7.36 -7.37 1.94
CA VAL A 10 -8.74 -6.87 1.73
C VAL A 10 -8.90 -6.07 0.43
N GLY A 11 -7.82 -5.82 -0.29
CA GLY A 11 -7.79 -5.12 -1.58
C GLY A 11 -7.84 -6.06 -2.77
N THR A 12 -7.64 -5.50 -3.95
CA THR A 12 -7.65 -6.21 -5.23
C THR A 12 -6.32 -6.04 -5.96
N ILE A 13 -6.05 -6.89 -6.94
CA ILE A 13 -4.81 -6.81 -7.75
C ILE A 13 -4.76 -5.59 -8.69
N ASP A 14 -5.84 -4.85 -8.81
CA ASP A 14 -5.99 -3.63 -9.62
C ASP A 14 -6.22 -2.38 -8.77
N ASP A 15 -5.72 -2.38 -7.53
CA ASP A 15 -5.86 -1.26 -6.59
C ASP A 15 -5.02 -0.03 -6.95
N GLU A 16 -4.26 -0.08 -8.02
CA GLU A 16 -3.33 0.97 -8.50
C GLU A 16 -2.29 1.37 -7.42
N SER A 17 -2.00 0.45 -6.49
CA SER A 17 -1.16 0.69 -5.32
C SER A 17 -0.50 -0.61 -4.84
N PHE A 18 -0.85 -1.07 -3.65
CA PHE A 18 -0.14 -2.08 -2.86
C PHE A 18 -0.23 -3.50 -3.46
N ASN A 19 -1.45 -4.05 -3.56
CA ASN A 19 -1.63 -5.40 -4.10
C ASN A 19 -1.20 -5.49 -5.57
N GLN A 20 -1.53 -4.47 -6.36
CA GLN A 20 -1.14 -4.41 -7.76
C GLN A 20 0.38 -4.41 -7.94
N ALA A 21 1.12 -3.64 -7.14
CA ALA A 21 2.58 -3.58 -7.24
C ALA A 21 3.22 -4.94 -6.90
N CYS A 22 2.73 -5.65 -5.89
CA CYS A 22 3.17 -7.01 -5.57
C CYS A 22 2.83 -8.00 -6.68
N TRP A 23 1.62 -7.90 -7.24
CA TRP A 23 1.19 -8.74 -8.36
C TRP A 23 2.03 -8.51 -9.63
N GLU A 24 2.36 -7.25 -9.94
CA GLU A 24 3.27 -6.93 -11.04
C GLU A 24 4.67 -7.51 -10.81
N GLY A 25 5.13 -7.58 -9.57
CA GLY A 25 6.38 -8.27 -9.21
C GLY A 25 6.31 -9.78 -9.46
N VAL A 26 5.21 -10.42 -9.08
CA VAL A 26 4.97 -11.86 -9.36
C VAL A 26 4.97 -12.11 -10.86
N LYS A 27 4.22 -11.34 -11.63
CA LYS A 27 4.17 -11.47 -13.10
C LYS A 27 5.55 -11.29 -13.73
N ALA A 28 6.24 -10.22 -13.36
CA ALA A 28 7.56 -9.91 -13.93
C ALA A 28 8.57 -11.03 -13.69
N TYR A 29 8.61 -11.58 -12.46
CA TYR A 29 9.49 -12.69 -12.16
C TYR A 29 9.09 -13.96 -12.90
N ALA A 30 7.80 -14.32 -12.84
CA ALA A 30 7.29 -15.54 -13.45
C ALA A 30 7.50 -15.58 -14.97
N GLU A 31 7.18 -14.49 -15.67
CA GLU A 31 7.36 -14.38 -17.12
C GLU A 31 8.84 -14.45 -17.53
N ALA A 32 9.73 -13.78 -16.77
CA ALA A 32 11.16 -13.81 -17.04
C ALA A 32 11.79 -15.21 -16.83
N ASN A 33 11.22 -16.03 -15.95
CA ASN A 33 11.76 -17.33 -15.55
C ASN A 33 10.91 -18.52 -16.02
N GLY A 34 9.92 -18.30 -16.89
CA GLY A 34 9.06 -19.36 -17.44
C GLY A 34 8.23 -20.08 -16.38
N LYS A 35 7.83 -19.38 -15.32
CA LYS A 35 7.01 -19.91 -14.23
C LYS A 35 5.55 -19.62 -14.47
N THR A 36 4.70 -20.50 -13.97
CA THR A 36 3.24 -20.29 -13.93
C THR A 36 2.84 -19.52 -12.68
N TYR A 37 1.84 -18.66 -12.77
CA TYR A 37 1.41 -17.80 -11.67
C TYR A 37 -0.11 -17.61 -11.65
N GLN A 38 -0.65 -17.37 -10.45
CA GLN A 38 -2.08 -17.17 -10.21
C GLN A 38 -2.27 -16.30 -8.97
N TYR A 39 -3.35 -15.52 -8.92
CA TYR A 39 -3.77 -14.85 -7.68
C TYR A 39 -5.04 -15.47 -7.12
N TYR A 40 -5.23 -15.27 -5.83
CA TYR A 40 -6.40 -15.68 -5.07
C TYR A 40 -6.86 -14.49 -4.22
N GLN A 41 -8.15 -14.33 -4.11
CA GLN A 41 -8.75 -13.26 -3.31
C GLN A 41 -9.61 -13.89 -2.22
N PRO A 42 -9.31 -13.64 -0.93
CA PRO A 42 -10.12 -14.13 0.18
C PRO A 42 -11.55 -13.62 0.10
N GLY A 43 -12.51 -14.46 0.51
CA GLY A 43 -13.93 -14.11 0.48
C GLY A 43 -14.35 -13.09 1.53
N ALA A 44 -13.55 -12.92 2.60
CA ALA A 44 -13.78 -11.97 3.67
C ALA A 44 -12.47 -11.60 4.37
N ASP A 45 -12.49 -10.51 5.15
CA ASP A 45 -11.38 -10.09 5.99
C ASP A 45 -11.32 -10.93 7.27
N SER A 46 -10.74 -12.12 7.14
CA SER A 46 -10.46 -13.00 8.29
C SER A 46 -9.25 -13.88 8.03
N THR A 47 -8.60 -14.29 9.11
CA THR A 47 -7.48 -15.25 9.07
C THR A 47 -7.91 -16.55 8.39
N ASP A 48 -9.10 -17.05 8.68
CA ASP A 48 -9.63 -18.30 8.10
C ASP A 48 -9.78 -18.20 6.58
N GLU A 49 -10.34 -17.10 6.08
CA GLU A 49 -10.51 -16.90 4.63
C GLU A 49 -9.16 -16.74 3.90
N ARG A 50 -8.19 -16.09 4.53
CA ARG A 50 -6.82 -16.02 4.00
C ARG A 50 -6.15 -17.39 3.99
N LEU A 51 -6.32 -18.20 5.06
CA LEU A 51 -5.83 -19.58 5.09
C LEU A 51 -6.51 -20.47 4.06
N ASN A 52 -7.83 -20.34 3.85
CA ASN A 52 -8.56 -21.06 2.80
C ASN A 52 -8.00 -20.75 1.40
N SER A 53 -7.67 -19.48 1.14
CA SER A 53 -7.07 -19.07 -0.14
C SER A 53 -5.65 -19.64 -0.30
N ILE A 54 -4.87 -19.69 0.77
CA ILE A 54 -3.54 -20.33 0.77
C ILE A 54 -3.69 -21.84 0.53
N ASP A 55 -4.61 -22.53 1.22
CA ASP A 55 -4.87 -23.96 1.05
C ASP A 55 -5.25 -24.27 -0.39
N GLN A 56 -6.11 -23.46 -0.99
CA GLN A 56 -6.45 -23.59 -2.40
C GLN A 56 -5.21 -23.48 -3.30
N ALA A 57 -4.39 -22.46 -3.10
CA ALA A 57 -3.16 -22.24 -3.87
C ALA A 57 -2.20 -23.45 -3.75
N VAL A 58 -2.01 -23.97 -2.53
CA VAL A 58 -1.17 -25.15 -2.27
C VAL A 58 -1.73 -26.40 -2.94
N SER A 59 -3.03 -26.64 -2.80
CA SER A 59 -3.70 -27.79 -3.42
C SER A 59 -3.63 -27.76 -4.95
N GLU A 60 -3.55 -26.57 -5.53
CA GLU A 60 -3.38 -26.35 -6.96
C GLU A 60 -1.92 -26.36 -7.41
N GLY A 61 -0.96 -26.54 -6.50
CA GLY A 61 0.44 -26.78 -6.80
C GLY A 61 1.40 -25.60 -6.60
N ALA A 62 0.99 -24.57 -5.85
CA ALA A 62 1.88 -23.46 -5.53
C ALA A 62 3.11 -23.93 -4.71
N LYS A 63 4.27 -23.44 -5.09
CA LYS A 63 5.55 -23.67 -4.40
C LYS A 63 5.97 -22.47 -3.57
N VAL A 64 5.58 -21.27 -4.03
CA VAL A 64 5.81 -20.01 -3.33
C VAL A 64 4.53 -19.20 -3.32
N ILE A 65 4.18 -18.64 -2.16
CA ILE A 65 2.99 -17.80 -1.97
C ILE A 65 3.40 -16.43 -1.47
N VAL A 66 3.00 -15.38 -2.18
CA VAL A 66 3.18 -13.99 -1.81
C VAL A 66 1.93 -13.50 -1.08
N CYS A 67 2.11 -13.01 0.14
CA CYS A 67 1.06 -12.53 1.03
C CYS A 67 1.31 -11.04 1.34
N PRO A 68 0.73 -10.11 0.57
CA PRO A 68 0.91 -8.69 0.79
C PRO A 68 -0.03 -8.16 1.87
N GLY A 69 0.52 -7.60 2.94
CA GLY A 69 -0.22 -6.84 3.94
C GLY A 69 -0.02 -7.29 5.38
N TYR A 70 -0.03 -6.33 6.28
CA TYR A 70 0.06 -6.55 7.73
C TYR A 70 -0.97 -7.56 8.27
N LEU A 71 -2.17 -7.58 7.68
CA LEU A 71 -3.25 -8.48 8.07
C LEU A 71 -2.90 -9.97 7.92
N PHE A 72 -1.86 -10.29 7.16
CA PHE A 72 -1.35 -11.66 7.00
C PHE A 72 -0.51 -12.16 8.19
N GLY A 73 -0.16 -11.33 9.17
CA GLY A 73 0.73 -11.73 10.26
C GLY A 73 0.36 -13.06 10.93
N GLU A 74 -0.86 -13.17 11.43
CA GLU A 74 -1.38 -14.41 12.04
C GLU A 74 -1.55 -15.54 10.99
N THR A 75 -1.97 -15.19 9.80
CA THR A 75 -2.18 -16.15 8.70
C THR A 75 -0.88 -16.85 8.33
N VAL A 76 0.20 -16.09 8.08
CA VAL A 76 1.50 -16.68 7.69
C VAL A 76 2.19 -17.40 8.84
N ALA A 77 1.94 -16.97 10.09
CA ALA A 77 2.40 -17.69 11.28
C ALA A 77 1.85 -19.13 11.32
N GLN A 78 0.57 -19.31 10.98
CA GLN A 78 -0.05 -20.63 10.88
C GLN A 78 0.34 -21.36 9.59
N ALA A 79 0.34 -20.67 8.44
CA ALA A 79 0.62 -21.28 7.15
C ALA A 79 2.03 -21.88 7.06
N GLN A 80 3.04 -21.25 7.66
CA GLN A 80 4.41 -21.78 7.67
C GLN A 80 4.50 -23.17 8.33
N GLU A 81 3.65 -23.45 9.31
CA GLU A 81 3.59 -24.75 10.01
C GLU A 81 2.73 -25.77 9.24
N LEU A 82 1.62 -25.31 8.66
CA LEU A 82 0.70 -26.15 7.91
C LEU A 82 1.30 -26.65 6.60
N TYR A 83 2.14 -25.83 5.97
CA TYR A 83 2.72 -26.10 4.63
C TYR A 83 4.25 -25.97 4.65
N PRO A 84 4.97 -26.85 5.35
CA PRO A 84 6.42 -26.71 5.54
C PRO A 84 7.25 -26.83 4.23
N ASP A 85 6.66 -27.41 3.19
CA ASP A 85 7.28 -27.56 1.88
C ASP A 85 6.92 -26.44 0.89
N VAL A 86 6.20 -25.41 1.35
CA VAL A 86 5.80 -24.24 0.56
C VAL A 86 6.45 -22.99 1.15
N ASP A 87 7.13 -22.22 0.32
CA ASP A 87 7.74 -20.98 0.73
C ASP A 87 6.72 -19.83 0.75
N ILE A 88 6.82 -18.96 1.74
CA ILE A 88 5.90 -17.84 1.96
C ILE A 88 6.69 -16.53 2.02
N ILE A 89 6.28 -15.57 1.21
CA ILE A 89 6.79 -14.19 1.23
C ILE A 89 5.69 -13.30 1.83
N ALA A 90 5.92 -12.81 3.05
CA ALA A 90 5.01 -11.90 3.73
C ALA A 90 5.52 -10.45 3.59
N VAL A 91 4.74 -9.61 2.94
CA VAL A 91 5.05 -8.19 2.70
C VAL A 91 4.33 -7.33 3.74
N ASP A 92 5.02 -6.37 4.34
CA ASP A 92 4.54 -5.55 5.48
C ASP A 92 4.25 -6.34 6.77
N VAL A 93 4.87 -7.49 6.90
CA VAL A 93 4.83 -8.31 8.11
C VAL A 93 6.25 -8.41 8.65
N SER A 94 6.44 -8.05 9.92
CA SER A 94 7.70 -8.27 10.64
C SER A 94 7.66 -9.56 11.45
N ALA A 95 8.81 -10.00 11.92
CA ALA A 95 8.89 -11.14 12.83
C ALA A 95 8.07 -10.92 14.13
N GLY A 96 7.94 -9.66 14.57
CA GLY A 96 7.12 -9.30 15.74
C GLY A 96 5.61 -9.43 15.53
N ASP A 97 5.15 -9.53 14.29
CA ASP A 97 3.72 -9.58 13.93
C ASP A 97 3.18 -11.03 13.84
N LEU A 98 4.01 -12.00 14.15
CA LEU A 98 3.68 -13.44 14.04
C LEU A 98 3.00 -14.01 15.28
N GLY A 99 2.49 -13.16 16.18
CA GLY A 99 1.77 -13.62 17.39
C GLY A 99 2.65 -14.33 18.43
N GLY A 100 3.96 -14.05 18.43
CA GLY A 100 4.90 -14.62 19.40
C GLY A 100 5.55 -15.94 18.97
N VAL A 101 5.32 -16.38 17.72
CA VAL A 101 6.06 -17.50 17.13
C VAL A 101 7.22 -16.99 16.26
N ASP A 102 8.26 -17.80 16.11
CA ASP A 102 9.39 -17.45 15.28
C ASP A 102 9.10 -17.73 13.80
N ALA A 103 9.69 -16.92 12.91
CA ALA A 103 9.68 -17.20 11.49
C ALA A 103 10.51 -18.46 11.20
N GLN A 104 9.93 -19.44 10.49
CA GLN A 104 10.59 -20.66 10.07
C GLN A 104 11.35 -20.43 8.76
N GLN A 105 12.12 -21.44 8.31
CA GLN A 105 12.96 -21.34 7.11
C GLN A 105 12.17 -21.08 5.82
N ASN A 106 10.91 -21.49 5.78
CA ASN A 106 10.00 -21.29 4.65
C ASN A 106 9.20 -19.97 4.71
N LEU A 107 9.47 -19.07 5.66
CA LEU A 107 8.83 -17.77 5.78
C LEU A 107 9.84 -16.64 5.67
N TYR A 108 9.67 -15.77 4.68
CA TYR A 108 10.40 -14.54 4.51
C TYR A 108 9.49 -13.34 4.76
N CYS A 109 9.84 -12.51 5.75
CA CYS A 109 9.12 -11.29 6.10
C CYS A 109 9.87 -10.08 5.54
N ALA A 110 9.15 -9.20 4.84
CA ALA A 110 9.70 -7.97 4.27
C ALA A 110 8.96 -6.75 4.81
N VAL A 111 9.70 -5.79 5.35
CA VAL A 111 9.21 -4.48 5.79
C VAL A 111 10.00 -3.36 5.13
N PHE A 112 9.45 -2.15 5.11
CA PHE A 112 10.01 -1.00 4.41
C PHE A 112 10.13 0.21 5.34
N GLY A 113 10.93 1.18 4.91
CA GLY A 113 11.08 2.46 5.60
C GLY A 113 10.08 3.51 5.12
N GLU A 114 8.79 3.28 5.32
CA GLU A 114 7.71 4.15 4.84
C GLU A 114 7.80 5.55 5.47
N GLU A 115 8.34 5.65 6.68
CA GLU A 115 8.59 6.93 7.35
C GLU A 115 9.54 7.83 6.55
N GLN A 116 10.49 7.24 5.81
CA GLN A 116 11.41 8.00 4.95
C GLN A 116 10.69 8.56 3.72
N ALA A 117 9.92 7.73 3.03
CA ALA A 117 9.14 8.15 1.87
C ALA A 117 8.07 9.19 2.26
N GLY A 118 7.39 8.98 3.38
CA GLY A 118 6.45 9.94 3.94
C GLY A 118 7.11 11.27 4.28
N TYR A 119 8.27 11.24 4.93
CA TYR A 119 9.05 12.44 5.27
C TYR A 119 9.41 13.25 4.02
N LEU A 120 9.95 12.58 3.01
CA LEU A 120 10.31 13.24 1.75
C LEU A 120 9.09 13.88 1.07
N ALA A 121 7.96 13.22 1.04
CA ALA A 121 6.73 13.75 0.46
C ALA A 121 6.23 15.00 1.24
N GLY A 122 6.17 14.93 2.56
CA GLY A 122 5.76 16.05 3.41
C GLY A 122 6.69 17.24 3.28
N TYR A 123 7.99 17.00 3.30
CA TYR A 123 9.01 18.01 3.10
C TYR A 123 8.86 18.70 1.73
N ALA A 124 8.72 17.90 0.66
CA ALA A 124 8.63 18.39 -0.71
C ALA A 124 7.40 19.28 -0.92
N VAL A 125 6.22 18.87 -0.48
CA VAL A 125 4.99 19.65 -0.71
C VAL A 125 5.01 20.98 0.05
N VAL A 126 5.58 21.04 1.24
CA VAL A 126 5.72 22.31 1.97
C VAL A 126 6.77 23.22 1.29
N LYS A 127 7.87 22.66 0.81
CA LYS A 127 8.84 23.40 0.00
C LYS A 127 8.24 23.94 -1.31
N ASP A 128 7.27 23.23 -1.88
CA ASP A 128 6.54 23.66 -3.08
C ASP A 128 5.44 24.72 -2.79
N GLY A 129 5.25 25.08 -1.53
CA GLY A 129 4.40 26.20 -1.10
C GLY A 129 3.07 25.82 -0.47
N TYR A 130 2.76 24.51 -0.34
CA TYR A 130 1.55 24.08 0.36
C TYR A 130 1.70 24.27 1.88
N THR A 131 0.66 24.85 2.50
CA THR A 131 0.65 25.15 3.95
C THR A 131 -0.51 24.48 4.69
N LYS A 132 -1.55 24.09 3.98
CA LYS A 132 -2.73 23.39 4.54
C LYS A 132 -2.82 21.99 3.94
N LEU A 133 -2.34 21.03 4.73
CA LEU A 133 -2.15 19.65 4.31
C LEU A 133 -3.19 18.74 4.94
N GLY A 134 -3.37 17.57 4.35
CA GLY A 134 -4.13 16.48 4.92
C GLY A 134 -3.40 15.15 4.79
N PHE A 135 -3.66 14.25 5.74
CA PHE A 135 -3.30 12.84 5.66
C PHE A 135 -4.56 11.99 5.80
N LEU A 136 -4.85 11.22 4.77
CA LEU A 136 -5.91 10.21 4.75
C LEU A 136 -5.24 8.84 4.72
N GLY A 137 -5.13 8.18 5.87
CA GLY A 137 -4.70 6.78 5.93
C GLY A 137 -5.86 5.82 5.68
N GLY A 138 -5.56 4.64 5.18
CA GLY A 138 -6.52 3.55 5.13
C GLY A 138 -6.83 3.03 6.54
N MET A 139 -6.39 1.84 6.87
CA MET A 139 -6.40 1.34 8.25
C MET A 139 -5.15 1.80 8.99
N ALA A 140 -5.24 1.94 10.32
CA ALA A 140 -4.11 2.33 11.18
C ALA A 140 -3.14 1.16 11.44
N VAL A 141 -2.65 0.53 10.38
CA VAL A 141 -1.63 -0.51 10.43
C VAL A 141 -0.23 0.10 10.45
N PRO A 142 0.81 -0.63 10.91
CA PRO A 142 2.15 -0.06 11.12
C PRO A 142 2.72 0.68 9.90
N ALA A 143 2.60 0.12 8.69
CA ALA A 143 3.12 0.75 7.47
C ALA A 143 2.43 2.10 7.18
N VAL A 144 1.10 2.17 7.30
CA VAL A 144 0.32 3.40 7.10
C VAL A 144 0.65 4.44 8.17
N GLN A 145 0.82 4.00 9.43
CA GLN A 145 1.25 4.88 10.51
C GLN A 145 2.65 5.46 10.27
N ARG A 146 3.61 4.65 9.78
CA ARG A 146 4.96 5.12 9.44
C ARG A 146 4.93 6.16 8.32
N TYR A 147 4.15 5.93 7.26
CA TYR A 147 3.95 6.92 6.19
C TYR A 147 3.42 8.24 6.74
N GLY A 148 2.35 8.21 7.53
CA GLY A 148 1.71 9.40 8.06
C GLY A 148 2.59 10.15 9.05
N TYR A 149 3.27 9.44 9.93
CA TYR A 149 4.20 10.01 10.89
C TYR A 149 5.39 10.70 10.18
N GLY A 150 5.98 10.03 9.20
CA GLY A 150 7.03 10.61 8.38
C GLY A 150 6.56 11.87 7.64
N PHE A 151 5.37 11.81 7.04
CA PHE A 151 4.77 12.96 6.34
C PHE A 151 4.63 14.19 7.23
N VAL A 152 4.12 14.03 8.43
CA VAL A 152 3.98 15.13 9.41
C VAL A 152 5.36 15.70 9.79
N GLN A 153 6.33 14.84 10.06
CA GLN A 153 7.67 15.27 10.43
C GLN A 153 8.39 16.01 9.29
N GLY A 154 8.31 15.48 8.07
CA GLY A 154 8.92 16.13 6.90
C GLY A 154 8.29 17.48 6.59
N ALA A 155 6.97 17.59 6.68
CA ALA A 155 6.24 18.83 6.54
C ALA A 155 6.66 19.86 7.60
N ASN A 156 6.75 19.46 8.86
CA ASN A 156 7.21 20.33 9.94
C ASN A 156 8.66 20.79 9.75
N ALA A 157 9.55 19.92 9.31
CA ALA A 157 10.94 20.28 9.04
C ALA A 157 11.03 21.38 7.98
N ALA A 158 10.31 21.23 6.87
CA ALA A 158 10.26 22.24 5.81
C ALA A 158 9.62 23.55 6.30
N ALA A 159 8.55 23.48 7.09
CA ALA A 159 7.89 24.65 7.68
C ALA A 159 8.83 25.46 8.56
N VAL A 160 9.62 24.79 9.41
CA VAL A 160 10.64 25.43 10.25
C VAL A 160 11.72 26.11 9.39
N GLU A 161 12.24 25.44 8.38
CA GLU A 161 13.25 26.02 7.48
C GLU A 161 12.73 27.25 6.73
N LEU A 162 11.46 27.26 6.34
CA LEU A 162 10.85 28.37 5.62
C LEU A 162 10.32 29.47 6.54
N GLY A 163 10.23 29.20 7.85
CA GLY A 163 9.58 30.11 8.81
C GLY A 163 8.09 30.30 8.53
N THR A 164 7.44 29.32 7.93
CA THR A 164 6.02 29.37 7.52
C THR A 164 5.20 28.38 8.35
N PRO A 165 4.13 28.81 9.03
CA PRO A 165 3.25 27.92 9.76
C PRO A 165 2.47 27.03 8.80
N ILE A 166 2.22 25.78 9.19
CA ILE A 166 1.41 24.81 8.45
C ILE A 166 0.30 24.23 9.32
N GLU A 167 -0.74 23.75 8.67
CA GLU A 167 -1.84 23.00 9.30
C GLU A 167 -1.92 21.62 8.64
N ILE A 168 -2.16 20.57 9.44
CA ILE A 168 -2.30 19.20 8.93
C ILE A 168 -3.56 18.58 9.53
N ASN A 169 -4.55 18.31 8.70
CA ASN A 169 -5.66 17.44 9.04
C ASN A 169 -5.20 15.97 8.92
N TYR A 170 -5.60 15.12 9.87
CA TYR A 170 -5.13 13.75 9.95
C TYR A 170 -6.27 12.80 10.32
N THR A 171 -6.53 11.79 9.48
CA THR A 171 -7.56 10.78 9.75
C THR A 171 -7.23 9.43 9.12
N TYR A 172 -7.85 8.37 9.64
CA TYR A 172 -7.91 7.06 9.00
C TYR A 172 -9.33 6.80 8.50
N GLY A 173 -9.46 6.21 7.31
CA GLY A 173 -10.74 5.81 6.75
C GLY A 173 -11.29 4.50 7.34
N GLY A 174 -10.41 3.68 7.93
CA GLY A 174 -10.77 2.37 8.49
C GLY A 174 -10.86 1.24 7.47
N GLN A 175 -10.48 1.49 6.22
CA GLN A 175 -10.54 0.55 5.10
C GLN A 175 -9.53 0.94 4.01
N PHE A 176 -9.27 0.05 3.06
CA PHE A 176 -8.33 0.29 1.95
C PHE A 176 -9.02 0.55 0.60
N TYR A 177 -10.20 1.11 0.62
CA TYR A 177 -10.97 1.55 -0.56
C TYR A 177 -11.72 2.83 -0.26
N GLY A 178 -12.07 3.58 -1.32
CA GLY A 178 -12.87 4.79 -1.19
C GLY A 178 -14.37 4.48 -1.05
N ASP A 179 -15.09 5.39 -0.41
CA ASP A 179 -16.54 5.37 -0.34
C ASP A 179 -17.12 6.80 -0.21
N ALA A 180 -18.44 6.89 -0.25
CA ALA A 180 -19.13 8.18 -0.19
C ALA A 180 -18.87 8.96 1.12
N ASN A 181 -18.70 8.27 2.25
CA ASN A 181 -18.45 8.91 3.54
C ASN A 181 -17.04 9.50 3.60
N ILE A 182 -16.04 8.75 3.09
CA ILE A 182 -14.65 9.21 3.01
C ILE A 182 -14.56 10.38 2.02
N THR A 183 -15.20 10.27 0.85
CA THR A 183 -15.28 11.36 -0.13
C THR A 183 -15.87 12.62 0.50
N ALA A 184 -17.01 12.52 1.21
CA ALA A 184 -17.63 13.66 1.87
C ALA A 184 -16.72 14.30 2.94
N LYS A 185 -15.99 13.50 3.70
CA LYS A 185 -15.01 14.02 4.66
C LYS A 185 -13.89 14.78 3.97
N MET A 186 -13.36 14.27 2.86
CA MET A 186 -12.32 14.95 2.07
C MET A 186 -12.86 16.23 1.42
N GLU A 187 -14.07 16.21 0.89
CA GLU A 187 -14.75 17.43 0.40
C GLU A 187 -14.83 18.50 1.49
N GLY A 188 -15.18 18.12 2.72
CA GLY A 188 -15.20 19.01 3.87
C GLY A 188 -13.82 19.63 4.14
N TRP A 189 -12.74 18.84 4.08
CA TRP A 189 -11.38 19.35 4.25
C TRP A 189 -11.01 20.38 3.16
N TYR A 190 -11.21 20.03 1.91
CA TYR A 190 -10.88 20.93 0.78
C TYR A 190 -11.71 22.20 0.81
N THR A 191 -13.01 22.11 1.13
CA THR A 191 -13.89 23.28 1.24
C THR A 191 -13.46 24.24 2.36
N THR A 192 -12.89 23.72 3.44
CA THR A 192 -12.40 24.51 4.57
C THR A 192 -10.95 24.95 4.42
N GLY A 193 -10.29 24.65 3.29
CA GLY A 193 -9.03 25.25 2.89
C GLY A 193 -7.85 24.29 2.81
N THR A 194 -8.02 22.96 3.04
CA THR A 194 -6.97 21.99 2.74
C THR A 194 -6.61 22.05 1.26
N GLU A 195 -5.33 22.12 0.95
CA GLU A 195 -4.83 22.31 -0.42
C GLU A 195 -4.38 21.00 -1.05
N ILE A 196 -3.86 20.09 -0.24
CA ILE A 196 -3.29 18.80 -0.67
C ILE A 196 -3.49 17.74 0.40
N VAL A 197 -3.90 16.53 -0.01
CA VAL A 197 -4.09 15.37 0.88
C VAL A 197 -3.18 14.24 0.44
N PHE A 198 -2.39 13.72 1.36
CA PHE A 198 -1.68 12.45 1.16
C PHE A 198 -2.65 11.30 1.40
N ALA A 199 -3.05 10.63 0.32
CA ALA A 199 -3.95 9.48 0.36
C ALA A 199 -3.12 8.19 0.43
N CYS A 200 -3.08 7.57 1.61
CA CYS A 200 -2.19 6.47 1.94
C CYS A 200 -2.97 5.23 2.39
N GLY A 201 -3.28 4.35 1.45
CA GLY A 201 -3.97 3.09 1.80
C GLY A 201 -4.70 2.44 0.64
N GLY A 202 -3.98 1.69 -0.21
CA GLY A 202 -4.56 0.95 -1.33
C GLY A 202 -5.44 1.82 -2.21
N GLY A 203 -6.68 1.42 -2.40
CA GLY A 203 -7.67 2.12 -3.23
C GLY A 203 -8.35 3.34 -2.58
N ILE A 204 -7.95 3.74 -1.36
CA ILE A 204 -8.61 4.88 -0.67
C ILE A 204 -8.37 6.23 -1.38
N TYR A 205 -7.33 6.31 -2.23
CA TYR A 205 -7.05 7.49 -3.04
C TYR A 205 -8.23 7.93 -3.90
N THR A 206 -9.11 7.02 -4.30
CA THR A 206 -10.26 7.33 -5.14
C THR A 206 -11.16 8.39 -4.52
N SER A 207 -11.41 8.30 -3.21
CA SER A 207 -12.18 9.30 -2.46
C SER A 207 -11.47 10.65 -2.36
N ALA A 208 -10.16 10.66 -2.12
CA ALA A 208 -9.39 11.90 -2.06
C ALA A 208 -9.32 12.60 -3.41
N VAL A 209 -9.11 11.85 -4.50
CA VAL A 209 -9.08 12.37 -5.87
C VAL A 209 -10.43 12.94 -6.28
N GLU A 210 -11.54 12.22 -6.02
CA GLU A 210 -12.87 12.70 -6.31
C GLU A 210 -13.16 14.04 -5.63
N ALA A 211 -12.82 14.16 -4.35
CA ALA A 211 -12.98 15.39 -3.59
C ALA A 211 -12.06 16.52 -4.07
N ALA A 212 -10.79 16.20 -4.37
CA ALA A 212 -9.80 17.17 -4.84
C ALA A 212 -10.23 17.81 -6.17
N VAL A 213 -10.71 17.00 -7.11
CA VAL A 213 -11.16 17.49 -8.43
C VAL A 213 -12.29 18.50 -8.31
N LYS A 214 -13.26 18.27 -7.43
CA LYS A 214 -14.38 19.22 -7.19
C LYS A 214 -13.89 20.58 -6.70
N SER A 215 -12.81 20.63 -5.93
CA SER A 215 -12.23 21.85 -5.35
C SER A 215 -11.02 22.38 -6.12
N LYS A 216 -10.66 21.76 -7.23
CA LYS A 216 -9.42 22.02 -7.97
C LYS A 216 -8.14 22.00 -7.08
N ALA A 217 -8.12 21.04 -6.16
CA ALA A 217 -7.05 20.81 -5.21
C ALA A 217 -6.22 19.60 -5.60
N TYR A 218 -5.34 19.14 -4.71
CA TYR A 218 -4.27 18.21 -5.04
C TYR A 218 -4.21 17.03 -4.08
N VAL A 219 -3.50 15.99 -4.52
CA VAL A 219 -3.21 14.79 -3.74
C VAL A 219 -1.75 14.38 -3.86
N VAL A 220 -1.24 13.71 -2.84
CA VAL A 220 0.00 12.93 -2.87
C VAL A 220 -0.38 11.46 -2.98
N GLY A 221 0.19 10.76 -3.95
CA GLY A 221 0.00 9.33 -4.15
C GLY A 221 0.88 8.47 -3.24
N VAL A 222 0.68 7.16 -3.29
CA VAL A 222 1.37 6.19 -2.42
C VAL A 222 1.79 4.92 -3.18
N ASP A 223 2.80 4.26 -2.66
CA ASP A 223 3.36 2.98 -3.09
C ASP A 223 4.03 3.00 -4.46
N VAL A 224 3.31 3.42 -5.49
CA VAL A 224 3.80 3.59 -6.86
C VAL A 224 3.68 5.05 -7.28
N ASP A 225 4.33 5.43 -8.38
CA ASP A 225 4.07 6.73 -8.99
C ASP A 225 2.66 6.74 -9.58
N GLN A 226 1.71 7.34 -8.85
CA GLN A 226 0.30 7.40 -9.24
C GLN A 226 -0.03 8.58 -10.18
N HIS A 227 0.97 9.32 -10.65
CA HIS A 227 0.78 10.44 -11.58
C HIS A 227 -0.02 10.05 -12.83
N TYR A 228 0.18 8.83 -13.36
CA TYR A 228 -0.54 8.31 -14.52
C TYR A 228 -2.06 8.23 -14.34
N ILE A 229 -2.54 8.05 -13.11
CA ILE A 229 -3.98 8.02 -12.80
C ILE A 229 -4.60 9.37 -13.11
N GLY A 230 -3.94 10.45 -12.65
CA GLY A 230 -4.39 11.80 -12.91
C GLY A 230 -4.22 12.21 -14.39
N GLU A 231 -3.17 11.73 -15.07
CA GLU A 231 -2.97 11.99 -16.51
C GLU A 231 -4.12 11.44 -17.35
N LYS A 232 -4.61 10.25 -17.06
CA LYS A 232 -5.73 9.63 -17.77
C LYS A 232 -7.01 10.48 -17.70
N ALA A 233 -7.18 11.27 -16.64
CA ALA A 233 -8.36 12.08 -16.37
C ALA A 233 -8.18 13.57 -16.68
N ILE A 234 -7.04 14.01 -17.22
CA ILE A 234 -6.79 15.43 -17.53
C ILE A 234 -7.86 16.01 -18.47
N ALA A 235 -8.31 15.22 -19.47
CA ALA A 235 -9.31 15.69 -20.42
C ALA A 235 -10.64 16.05 -19.75
N GLU A 236 -11.02 15.36 -18.67
CA GLU A 236 -12.24 15.60 -17.91
C GLU A 236 -12.03 16.68 -16.83
N ASN A 237 -10.90 16.63 -16.12
CA ASN A 237 -10.64 17.44 -14.95
C ASN A 237 -9.97 18.78 -15.28
N GLY A 238 -9.31 18.89 -16.44
CA GLY A 238 -8.57 20.07 -16.86
C GLY A 238 -7.16 20.18 -16.23
N TYR A 239 -6.78 19.27 -15.34
CA TYR A 239 -5.47 19.20 -14.68
C TYR A 239 -5.24 17.82 -14.09
N ASN A 240 -3.99 17.54 -13.66
CA ASN A 240 -3.64 16.35 -12.91
C ASN A 240 -3.61 16.68 -11.42
N PRO A 241 -4.46 16.08 -10.57
CA PRO A 241 -4.44 16.35 -9.13
C PRO A 241 -3.24 15.76 -8.39
N PHE A 242 -2.53 14.77 -8.98
CA PHE A 242 -1.35 14.17 -8.33
C PHE A 242 -0.11 15.06 -8.51
N VAL A 243 0.43 15.55 -7.41
CA VAL A 243 1.64 16.38 -7.39
C VAL A 243 2.91 15.53 -7.30
N THR A 244 2.90 14.52 -6.44
CA THR A 244 3.98 13.56 -6.23
C THR A 244 3.41 12.30 -5.61
N SER A 245 4.27 11.28 -5.40
CA SER A 245 3.90 10.04 -4.74
C SER A 245 5.00 9.61 -3.77
N ALA A 246 4.60 9.15 -2.56
CA ALA A 246 5.50 8.51 -1.62
C ALA A 246 5.63 7.03 -2.01
N MET A 247 6.72 6.69 -2.69
CA MET A 247 6.89 5.39 -3.32
C MET A 247 7.49 4.35 -2.38
N LYS A 248 7.18 3.09 -2.68
CA LYS A 248 7.62 1.89 -1.96
C LYS A 248 7.98 0.82 -2.98
N GLY A 249 9.18 0.28 -2.90
CA GLY A 249 9.73 -0.68 -3.88
C GLY A 249 9.11 -2.08 -3.78
N LEU A 250 7.79 -2.18 -3.85
CA LEU A 250 7.04 -3.43 -3.68
C LEU A 250 7.29 -4.44 -4.82
N LYS A 251 7.29 -3.99 -6.05
CA LYS A 251 7.56 -4.82 -7.22
C LYS A 251 8.97 -5.41 -7.16
N GLU A 252 9.96 -4.57 -6.95
CA GLU A 252 11.37 -4.94 -6.89
C GLU A 252 11.65 -5.89 -5.71
N ALA A 253 11.06 -5.62 -4.54
CA ALA A 253 11.19 -6.48 -3.37
C ALA A 253 10.55 -7.85 -3.59
N THR A 254 9.40 -7.91 -4.26
CA THR A 254 8.73 -9.17 -4.61
C THR A 254 9.57 -9.98 -5.59
N VAL A 255 10.09 -9.37 -6.66
CA VAL A 255 10.98 -10.02 -7.63
C VAL A 255 12.23 -10.56 -6.94
N SER A 256 12.87 -9.75 -6.10
CA SER A 256 14.09 -10.14 -5.37
C SER A 256 13.82 -11.30 -4.41
N ALA A 257 12.69 -11.27 -3.69
CA ALA A 257 12.33 -12.34 -2.77
C ALA A 257 12.05 -13.66 -3.50
N LEU A 258 11.32 -13.62 -4.62
CA LEU A 258 11.06 -14.79 -5.45
C LEU A 258 12.35 -15.41 -5.98
N GLY A 259 13.33 -14.61 -6.40
CA GLY A 259 14.64 -15.10 -6.83
C GLY A 259 15.36 -15.92 -5.75
N LYS A 260 15.22 -15.54 -4.48
CA LYS A 260 15.87 -16.27 -3.38
C LYS A 260 15.31 -17.67 -3.15
N PHE A 261 14.08 -17.94 -3.56
CA PHE A 261 13.46 -19.25 -3.40
C PHE A 261 13.59 -20.15 -4.62
N PHE A 262 13.81 -19.59 -5.80
CA PHE A 262 13.94 -20.35 -7.03
C PHE A 262 15.39 -20.50 -7.55
N ASP A 263 16.32 -19.63 -7.11
CA ASP A 263 17.74 -19.64 -7.45
C ASP A 263 18.56 -20.37 -6.37
#